data_6834793cc707b9d8ff2ecc8947cf5b32
#
_entry.id   6834793cc707b9d8ff2ecc8947cf5b32
#
_cell.length_a   1.000
_cell.length_b   1.000
_cell.length_c   1.000
_cell.angle_alpha   90.00
_cell.angle_beta   90.00
_cell.angle_gamma   90.00
#
_symmetry.space_group_name_H-M   'P 1'
#
loop_
_entity.id
_entity.type
_entity.pdbx_description
1 polymer ?
#
loop_
_entity_poly.entity_id
_entity_poly.type
_entity_poly.pdbx_seq_one_letter_code
_entity_poly.pdbx_strand_id
1 'polypeptide(L)'
;EDMSLRIIGVIPARYNSSRFQGKPLCLINGIPMIKRTYEQAKKSTLLDKLVVATDSVKIENYCNQEGIPVVMTSERHSTGTDRLSEVAKKEDYDLYINIQGDEPVIDVKSIDEIVNDYKKHTKDYEVFALYKKIDDPLEVDSNTIVKVIVSESDELIYMSRHPVPFNKSGDQVAYNKQVCVYG
;
A
#
# COMPACT_ATOMS: atom_id res chain seq x y z
N GLU A 1 -19.33 -1.33 -25.40
CA GLU A 1 -19.73 -0.72 -24.12
C GLU A 1 -18.45 -0.51 -23.34
N ASP A 2 -18.11 0.74 -23.13
CA ASP A 2 -16.97 1.14 -22.32
C ASP A 2 -17.39 0.91 -20.85
N MET A 3 -17.16 -0.32 -20.35
CA MET A 3 -17.41 -0.60 -18.94
C MET A 3 -16.38 0.19 -18.14
N SER A 4 -16.83 1.23 -17.46
CA SER A 4 -15.95 2.02 -16.59
C SER A 4 -15.35 1.10 -15.54
N LEU A 5 -14.02 0.99 -15.52
CA LEU A 5 -13.28 0.21 -14.55
C LEU A 5 -13.60 0.69 -13.14
N ARG A 6 -13.89 -0.24 -12.24
CA ARG A 6 -14.20 0.01 -10.82
C ARG A 6 -12.97 -0.25 -9.97
N ILE A 7 -12.59 0.74 -9.17
CA ILE A 7 -11.33 0.73 -8.43
C ILE A 7 -11.57 0.97 -6.96
N ILE A 8 -11.07 0.08 -6.11
CA ILE A 8 -11.17 0.20 -4.66
C ILE A 8 -9.80 0.33 -3.99
N GLY A 9 -9.66 1.34 -3.14
CA GLY A 9 -8.55 1.45 -2.19
C GLY A 9 -8.88 0.69 -0.90
N VAL A 10 -7.95 -0.10 -0.41
CA VAL A 10 -8.08 -0.86 0.85
C VAL A 10 -6.93 -0.50 1.77
N ILE A 11 -7.25 -0.07 2.98
CA ILE A 11 -6.29 0.26 4.03
C ILE A 11 -6.35 -0.86 5.07
N PRO A 12 -5.44 -1.86 5.03
CA PRO A 12 -5.40 -2.90 6.04
C PRO A 12 -4.91 -2.32 7.37
N ALA A 13 -5.62 -2.61 8.45
CA ALA A 13 -5.30 -2.13 9.79
C ALA A 13 -5.49 -3.23 10.83
N ARG A 14 -4.41 -3.64 11.52
CA ARG A 14 -4.44 -4.60 12.62
C ARG A 14 -4.26 -3.88 13.95
N TYR A 15 -5.04 -4.27 14.96
CA TYR A 15 -4.84 -3.77 16.32
C TYR A 15 -3.66 -4.47 16.99
N ASN A 16 -3.56 -5.79 16.82
CA ASN A 16 -2.49 -6.60 17.41
C ASN A 16 -1.29 -6.65 16.47
N SER A 17 -0.23 -5.95 16.82
CA SER A 17 1.09 -6.10 16.20
C SER A 17 2.13 -6.41 17.27
N SER A 18 3.11 -7.24 16.93
CA SER A 18 4.16 -7.66 17.88
C SER A 18 5.03 -6.52 18.41
N ARG A 19 5.13 -5.43 17.66
CA ARG A 19 5.99 -4.28 18.01
C ARG A 19 5.21 -3.14 18.66
N PHE A 20 3.97 -2.92 18.28
CA PHE A 20 3.19 -1.77 18.76
C PHE A 20 1.68 -2.03 18.66
N GLN A 21 1.09 -2.46 19.77
CA GLN A 21 -0.34 -2.74 19.85
C GLN A 21 -1.16 -1.46 19.69
N GLY A 22 -2.22 -1.50 18.87
CA GLY A 22 -3.11 -0.36 18.66
C GLY A 22 -2.52 0.76 17.81
N LYS A 23 -1.40 0.52 17.10
CA LYS A 23 -0.73 1.50 16.23
C LYS A 23 -1.70 2.31 15.33
N PRO A 24 -2.72 1.72 14.67
CA PRO A 24 -3.64 2.48 13.84
C PRO A 24 -4.44 3.55 14.58
N LEU A 25 -4.68 3.34 15.88
CA LEU A 25 -5.42 4.29 16.73
C LEU A 25 -4.52 5.26 17.49
N CYS A 26 -3.19 5.16 17.34
CA CYS A 26 -2.27 6.09 17.96
C CYS A 26 -2.40 7.49 17.38
N LEU A 27 -2.35 8.48 18.27
CA LEU A 27 -2.52 9.87 17.91
C LEU A 27 -1.23 10.44 17.30
N ILE A 28 -1.35 11.05 16.13
CA ILE A 28 -0.34 11.91 15.53
C ILE A 28 -0.93 13.32 15.53
N ASN A 29 -0.38 14.21 16.38
CA ASN A 29 -0.94 15.55 16.58
C ASN A 29 -2.46 15.53 16.84
N GLY A 30 -2.89 14.68 17.78
CA GLY A 30 -4.29 14.60 18.23
C GLY A 30 -5.25 13.84 17.30
N ILE A 31 -4.78 13.30 16.17
CA ILE A 31 -5.62 12.56 15.21
C ILE A 31 -5.07 11.14 15.06
N PRO A 32 -5.89 10.08 15.18
CA PRO A 32 -5.45 8.71 14.96
C PRO A 32 -4.82 8.49 13.58
N MET A 33 -3.74 7.69 13.56
CA MET A 33 -2.96 7.40 12.34
C MET A 33 -3.86 6.90 11.20
N ILE A 34 -4.78 5.99 11.48
CA ILE A 34 -5.70 5.43 10.48
C ILE A 34 -6.57 6.50 9.81
N LYS A 35 -7.03 7.48 10.58
CA LYS A 35 -7.82 8.60 10.03
C LYS A 35 -6.96 9.46 9.11
N ARG A 36 -5.72 9.74 9.49
CA ARG A 36 -4.79 10.52 8.64
C ARG A 36 -4.51 9.80 7.33
N THR A 37 -4.24 8.49 7.36
CA THR A 37 -4.04 7.69 6.15
C THR A 37 -5.28 7.69 5.28
N TYR A 38 -6.46 7.49 5.86
CA TYR A 38 -7.74 7.52 5.14
C TYR A 38 -7.99 8.88 4.48
N GLU A 39 -7.88 9.97 5.24
CA GLU A 39 -8.12 11.33 4.72
C GLU A 39 -7.10 11.71 3.61
N GLN A 40 -5.89 11.22 3.71
CA GLN A 40 -4.88 11.45 2.69
C GLN A 40 -5.20 10.65 1.41
N ALA A 41 -5.48 9.36 1.54
CA ALA A 41 -5.83 8.51 0.40
C ALA A 41 -7.13 8.92 -0.30
N LYS A 42 -8.11 9.42 0.47
CA LYS A 42 -9.39 9.92 -0.04
C LYS A 42 -9.26 11.11 -1.00
N LYS A 43 -8.12 11.78 -1.02
CA LYS A 43 -7.85 12.87 -1.97
C LYS A 43 -7.66 12.37 -3.40
N SER A 44 -7.38 11.08 -3.61
CA SER A 44 -7.39 10.50 -4.95
C SER A 44 -8.81 10.53 -5.52
N THR A 45 -8.95 11.09 -6.69
CA THR A 45 -10.24 11.15 -7.43
C THR A 45 -10.44 9.95 -8.34
N LEU A 46 -9.47 9.03 -8.39
CA LEU A 46 -9.49 7.84 -9.25
C LEU A 46 -9.99 6.59 -8.53
N LEU A 47 -10.25 6.66 -7.22
CA LEU A 47 -10.85 5.58 -6.44
C LEU A 47 -12.37 5.73 -6.43
N ASP A 48 -13.09 4.66 -6.80
CA ASP A 48 -14.56 4.60 -6.68
C ASP A 48 -14.99 4.34 -5.23
N LYS A 49 -14.17 3.62 -4.47
CA LYS A 49 -14.38 3.34 -3.06
C LYS A 49 -13.05 3.32 -2.30
N LEU A 50 -13.09 3.69 -1.04
CA LEU A 50 -11.96 3.57 -0.11
C LEU A 50 -12.47 3.00 1.20
N VAL A 51 -11.87 1.91 1.68
CA VAL A 51 -12.27 1.22 2.90
C VAL A 51 -11.09 0.89 3.80
N VAL A 52 -11.33 0.86 5.09
CA VAL A 52 -10.43 0.25 6.06
C VAL A 52 -10.81 -1.22 6.21
N ALA A 53 -9.83 -2.12 6.18
CA ALA A 53 -10.03 -3.54 6.43
C ALA A 53 -9.35 -3.95 7.74
N THR A 54 -10.12 -4.43 8.71
CA THR A 54 -9.61 -4.72 10.06
C THR A 54 -10.23 -6.00 10.64
N ASP A 55 -9.51 -6.60 11.59
CA ASP A 55 -9.99 -7.70 12.45
C ASP A 55 -10.40 -7.20 13.85
N SER A 56 -10.29 -5.90 14.10
CA SER A 56 -10.47 -5.32 15.43
C SER A 56 -11.76 -4.53 15.55
N VAL A 57 -12.62 -4.95 16.47
CA VAL A 57 -13.83 -4.22 16.84
C VAL A 57 -13.53 -2.79 17.32
N LYS A 58 -12.35 -2.55 17.94
CA LYS A 58 -11.95 -1.22 18.37
C LYS A 58 -11.72 -0.28 17.19
N ILE A 59 -11.06 -0.79 16.13
CA ILE A 59 -10.84 -0.02 14.90
C ILE A 59 -12.14 0.17 14.15
N GLU A 60 -12.97 -0.88 14.06
CA GLU A 60 -14.29 -0.81 13.44
C GLU A 60 -15.17 0.26 14.11
N ASN A 61 -15.28 0.24 15.44
CA ASN A 61 -16.05 1.22 16.19
C ASN A 61 -15.57 2.65 15.94
N TYR A 62 -14.25 2.85 15.95
CA TYR A 62 -13.67 4.15 15.64
C TYR A 62 -14.03 4.60 14.21
N CYS A 63 -13.85 3.72 13.21
CA CYS A 63 -14.20 4.02 11.82
C CYS A 63 -15.67 4.39 11.67
N ASN A 64 -16.57 3.63 12.30
CA ASN A 64 -18.01 3.90 12.27
C ASN A 64 -18.36 5.26 12.89
N GLN A 65 -17.74 5.63 14.02
CA GLN A 65 -17.92 6.94 14.66
C GLN A 65 -17.47 8.10 13.79
N GLU A 66 -16.40 7.89 13.01
CA GLU A 66 -15.81 8.90 12.12
C GLU A 66 -16.40 8.88 10.69
N GLY A 67 -17.37 8.00 10.41
CA GLY A 67 -17.95 7.84 9.07
C GLY A 67 -16.96 7.29 8.03
N ILE A 68 -15.95 6.54 8.48
CA ILE A 68 -14.97 5.87 7.61
C ILE A 68 -15.52 4.50 7.22
N PRO A 69 -15.68 4.19 5.92
CA PRO A 69 -16.08 2.87 5.48
C PRO A 69 -15.12 1.79 5.99
N VAL A 70 -15.66 0.74 6.59
CA VAL A 70 -14.87 -0.33 7.20
C VAL A 70 -15.43 -1.69 6.86
N VAL A 71 -14.55 -2.67 6.63
CA VAL A 71 -14.87 -4.07 6.36
C VAL A 71 -14.17 -4.93 7.40
N MET A 72 -14.96 -5.73 8.14
CA MET A 72 -14.40 -6.72 9.06
C MET A 72 -13.86 -7.92 8.30
N THR A 73 -12.67 -8.34 8.68
CA THR A 73 -11.92 -9.45 8.09
C THR A 73 -11.39 -10.39 9.16
N SER A 74 -10.96 -11.59 8.76
CA SER A 74 -10.46 -12.61 9.68
C SER A 74 -9.22 -12.15 10.46
N GLU A 75 -9.14 -12.57 11.71
CA GLU A 75 -7.92 -12.44 12.55
C GLU A 75 -6.77 -13.34 12.09
N ARG A 76 -7.07 -14.35 11.24
CA ARG A 76 -6.09 -15.36 10.78
C ARG A 76 -5.14 -14.84 9.71
N HIS A 77 -5.38 -13.67 9.15
CA HIS A 77 -4.50 -13.11 8.13
C HIS A 77 -3.17 -12.68 8.72
N SER A 78 -2.08 -13.19 8.15
CA SER A 78 -0.72 -12.86 8.56
C SER A 78 -0.20 -11.58 7.91
N THR A 79 -0.73 -11.22 6.73
CA THR A 79 -0.29 -10.07 5.94
C THR A 79 -1.43 -9.13 5.57
N GLY A 80 -1.09 -7.89 5.18
CA GLY A 80 -2.06 -6.95 4.61
C GLY A 80 -2.62 -7.44 3.28
N THR A 81 -1.82 -8.15 2.48
CA THR A 81 -2.23 -8.74 1.20
C THR A 81 -3.30 -9.83 1.38
N ASP A 82 -3.14 -10.71 2.39
CA ASP A 82 -4.16 -11.72 2.70
C ASP A 82 -5.49 -11.07 3.09
N ARG A 83 -5.42 -9.97 3.83
CA ARG A 83 -6.59 -9.19 4.25
C ARG A 83 -7.28 -8.53 3.06
N LEU A 84 -6.50 -7.96 2.15
CA LEU A 84 -7.01 -7.41 0.89
C LEU A 84 -7.69 -8.49 0.03
N SER A 85 -7.12 -9.69 -0.04
CA SER A 85 -7.72 -10.83 -0.74
C SER A 85 -9.09 -11.22 -0.18
N GLU A 86 -9.30 -11.12 1.14
CA GLU A 86 -10.63 -11.34 1.73
C GLU A 86 -11.62 -10.24 1.32
N VAL A 87 -11.18 -8.99 1.27
CA VAL A 87 -12.02 -7.87 0.78
C VAL A 87 -12.42 -8.12 -0.67
N ALA A 88 -11.47 -8.56 -1.52
CA ALA A 88 -11.74 -8.86 -2.92
C ALA A 88 -12.78 -9.97 -3.14
N LYS A 89 -12.95 -10.88 -2.19
CA LYS A 89 -14.02 -11.90 -2.22
C LYS A 89 -15.40 -11.36 -1.83
N LYS A 90 -15.45 -10.21 -1.15
CA LYS A 90 -16.68 -9.59 -0.65
C LYS A 90 -17.15 -8.43 -1.50
N GLU A 91 -16.23 -7.78 -2.17
CA GLU A 91 -16.42 -6.56 -2.95
C GLU A 91 -15.94 -6.80 -4.38
N ASP A 92 -16.79 -6.60 -5.37
CA ASP A 92 -16.49 -6.84 -6.79
C ASP A 92 -15.98 -5.56 -7.45
N TYR A 93 -14.66 -5.49 -7.69
CA TYR A 93 -13.95 -4.41 -8.34
C TYR A 93 -12.93 -4.96 -9.34
N ASP A 94 -12.51 -4.14 -10.30
CA ASP A 94 -11.52 -4.53 -11.30
C ASP A 94 -10.08 -4.38 -10.79
N LEU A 95 -9.83 -3.39 -9.91
CA LEU A 95 -8.55 -3.14 -9.28
C LEU A 95 -8.70 -2.92 -7.78
N TYR A 96 -7.85 -3.59 -7.00
CA TYR A 96 -7.75 -3.46 -5.53
C TYR A 96 -6.39 -2.86 -5.19
N ILE A 97 -6.37 -1.66 -4.62
CA ILE A 97 -5.13 -0.98 -4.26
C ILE A 97 -4.87 -1.14 -2.76
N ASN A 98 -3.74 -1.76 -2.41
CA ASN A 98 -3.26 -1.85 -1.04
C ASN A 98 -2.61 -0.53 -0.63
N ILE A 99 -3.16 0.12 0.38
CA ILE A 99 -2.64 1.36 0.96
C ILE A 99 -2.26 1.06 2.41
N GLN A 100 -0.97 1.12 2.73
CA GLN A 100 -0.50 0.77 4.07
C GLN A 100 -1.10 1.70 5.13
N GLY A 101 -1.68 1.12 6.18
CA GLY A 101 -2.34 1.87 7.28
C GLY A 101 -1.41 2.74 8.10
N ASP A 102 -0.10 2.57 7.97
CA ASP A 102 0.94 3.33 8.64
C ASP A 102 1.66 4.35 7.73
N GLU A 103 1.03 4.72 6.62
CA GLU A 103 1.48 5.76 5.69
C GLU A 103 0.62 7.03 5.77
N PRO A 104 0.64 7.77 6.91
CA PRO A 104 -0.24 8.93 7.12
C PRO A 104 0.06 10.11 6.20
N VAL A 105 1.19 10.09 5.52
CA VAL A 105 1.66 11.09 4.54
C VAL A 105 1.83 10.50 3.15
N ILE A 106 1.07 9.44 2.83
CA ILE A 106 1.13 8.82 1.50
C ILE A 106 0.98 9.88 0.39
N ASP A 107 1.82 9.78 -0.64
CA ASP A 107 1.66 10.60 -1.82
C ASP A 107 0.47 10.09 -2.65
N VAL A 108 -0.55 10.92 -2.75
CA VAL A 108 -1.77 10.61 -3.54
C VAL A 108 -1.43 10.30 -4.99
N LYS A 109 -0.40 10.93 -5.55
CA LYS A 109 0.07 10.65 -6.91
C LYS A 109 0.47 9.19 -7.09
N SER A 110 1.01 8.55 -6.03
CA SER A 110 1.36 7.12 -6.09
C SER A 110 0.13 6.24 -6.31
N ILE A 111 -1.02 6.58 -5.73
CA ILE A 111 -2.28 5.88 -5.97
C ILE A 111 -2.72 6.09 -7.42
N ASP A 112 -2.72 7.35 -7.87
CA ASP A 112 -3.17 7.73 -9.20
C ASP A 112 -2.28 7.13 -10.31
N GLU A 113 -0.97 7.02 -10.09
CA GLU A 113 -0.02 6.37 -10.99
C GLU A 113 -0.36 4.89 -11.20
N ILE A 114 -0.62 4.14 -10.12
CA ILE A 114 -1.02 2.72 -10.21
C ILE A 114 -2.31 2.58 -11.01
N VAL A 115 -3.31 3.41 -10.72
CA VAL A 115 -4.59 3.39 -11.46
C VAL A 115 -4.40 3.66 -12.94
N ASN A 116 -3.59 4.66 -13.27
CA ASN A 116 -3.33 5.03 -14.66
C ASN A 116 -2.53 3.97 -15.40
N ASP A 117 -1.59 3.32 -14.72
CA ASP A 117 -0.79 2.25 -15.31
C ASP A 117 -1.65 0.98 -15.54
N TYR A 118 -2.46 0.62 -14.56
CA TYR A 118 -3.46 -0.44 -14.72
C TYR A 118 -4.37 -0.19 -15.94
N LYS A 119 -4.92 1.01 -16.10
CA LYS A 119 -5.78 1.35 -17.24
C LYS A 119 -5.10 1.15 -18.61
N LYS A 120 -3.79 1.33 -18.67
CA LYS A 120 -3.01 1.11 -19.90
C LYS A 120 -2.72 -0.36 -20.17
N HIS A 121 -2.58 -1.17 -19.12
CA HIS A 121 -2.03 -2.53 -19.17
C HIS A 121 -2.95 -3.60 -18.57
N THR A 122 -4.27 -3.40 -18.59
CA THR A 122 -5.26 -4.29 -17.97
C THR A 122 -5.20 -5.75 -18.44
N LYS A 123 -4.61 -6.00 -19.60
CA LYS A 123 -4.51 -7.35 -20.20
C LYS A 123 -3.12 -7.96 -20.07
N ASP A 124 -2.14 -7.17 -19.65
CA ASP A 124 -0.74 -7.56 -19.70
C ASP A 124 -0.24 -8.02 -18.33
N TYR A 125 -0.74 -7.41 -17.26
CA TYR A 125 -0.26 -7.64 -15.90
C TYR A 125 -1.40 -7.73 -14.89
N GLU A 126 -1.18 -8.55 -13.85
CA GLU A 126 -2.12 -8.76 -12.75
C GLU A 126 -1.74 -7.98 -11.47
N VAL A 127 -0.49 -7.51 -11.39
CA VAL A 127 0.03 -6.77 -10.23
C VAL A 127 0.80 -5.54 -10.69
N PHE A 128 0.50 -4.42 -10.07
CA PHE A 128 1.11 -3.12 -10.33
C PHE A 128 1.74 -2.59 -9.05
N ALA A 129 2.99 -2.20 -9.10
CA ALA A 129 3.73 -1.62 -7.98
C ALA A 129 4.57 -0.45 -8.46
N LEU A 130 4.98 0.39 -7.53
CA LEU A 130 5.82 1.53 -7.84
C LEU A 130 7.20 1.36 -7.22
N TYR A 131 8.19 1.94 -7.87
CA TYR A 131 9.52 2.08 -7.32
C TYR A 131 10.05 3.52 -7.52
N LYS A 132 11.03 3.87 -6.73
CA LYS A 132 11.77 5.13 -6.91
C LYS A 132 13.23 4.96 -6.57
N LYS A 133 14.05 5.83 -7.13
CA LYS A 133 15.48 5.86 -6.83
C LYS A 133 15.71 6.16 -5.35
N ILE A 134 16.73 5.54 -4.77
CA ILE A 134 17.22 5.86 -3.43
C ILE A 134 18.19 7.03 -3.58
N ASP A 135 17.88 8.15 -2.94
CA ASP A 135 18.72 9.35 -2.95
C ASP A 135 19.62 9.43 -1.72
N ASP A 136 19.17 8.91 -0.57
CA ASP A 136 19.95 8.85 0.66
C ASP A 136 20.74 7.54 0.75
N PRO A 137 22.07 7.56 0.73
CA PRO A 137 22.90 6.36 0.86
C PRO A 137 22.60 5.51 2.11
N LEU A 138 22.15 6.12 3.21
CA LEU A 138 21.79 5.41 4.43
C LEU A 138 20.59 4.48 4.23
N GLU A 139 19.73 4.76 3.27
CA GLU A 139 18.60 3.89 2.93
C GLU A 139 19.02 2.60 2.23
N VAL A 140 20.19 2.59 1.57
CA VAL A 140 20.69 1.40 0.86
C VAL A 140 20.96 0.25 1.82
N ASP A 141 21.57 0.53 2.96
CA ASP A 141 21.92 -0.48 3.98
C ASP A 141 20.76 -0.76 4.95
N SER A 142 19.69 0.00 4.89
CA SER A 142 18.52 -0.18 5.75
C SER A 142 17.78 -1.49 5.43
N ASN A 143 17.66 -2.38 6.41
CA ASN A 143 16.90 -3.63 6.28
C ASN A 143 15.38 -3.43 6.35
N THR A 144 14.90 -2.22 6.61
CA THR A 144 13.47 -1.88 6.59
C THR A 144 13.00 -1.46 5.19
N ILE A 145 13.94 -1.09 4.32
CA ILE A 145 13.66 -0.65 2.95
C ILE A 145 13.87 -1.81 1.99
N VAL A 146 12.88 -2.07 1.17
CA VAL A 146 12.94 -3.11 0.14
C VAL A 146 13.55 -2.50 -1.11
N LYS A 147 14.75 -3.00 -1.51
CA LYS A 147 15.39 -2.67 -2.78
C LYS A 147 14.79 -3.50 -3.88
N VAL A 148 14.67 -2.93 -5.08
CA VAL A 148 14.10 -3.59 -6.26
C VAL A 148 15.05 -3.52 -7.44
N ILE A 149 15.04 -4.60 -8.23
CA ILE A 149 15.66 -4.65 -9.56
C ILE A 149 14.52 -4.80 -10.56
N VAL A 150 14.53 -3.94 -11.55
CA VAL A 150 13.54 -3.91 -12.64
C VAL A 150 14.22 -4.09 -13.99
N SER A 151 13.51 -4.61 -14.98
CA SER A 151 13.94 -4.68 -16.37
C SER A 151 13.93 -3.31 -17.04
N GLU A 152 14.42 -3.24 -18.28
CA GLU A 152 14.32 -2.04 -19.10
C GLU A 152 12.87 -1.67 -19.47
N SER A 153 11.94 -2.62 -19.34
CA SER A 153 10.49 -2.46 -19.54
C SER A 153 9.74 -2.21 -18.23
N ASP A 154 10.43 -1.87 -17.15
CA ASP A 154 9.87 -1.64 -15.81
C ASP A 154 9.20 -2.86 -15.16
N GLU A 155 9.49 -4.08 -15.62
CA GLU A 155 9.02 -5.29 -14.99
C GLU A 155 9.89 -5.66 -13.78
N LEU A 156 9.26 -6.06 -12.68
CA LEU A 156 9.96 -6.48 -11.48
C LEU A 156 10.73 -7.79 -11.72
N ILE A 157 12.04 -7.74 -11.52
CA ILE A 157 12.92 -8.92 -11.61
C ILE A 157 13.16 -9.51 -10.22
N TYR A 158 13.50 -8.66 -9.23
CA TYR A 158 13.89 -9.12 -7.90
C TYR A 158 13.67 -8.06 -6.83
N MET A 159 13.36 -8.51 -5.61
CA MET A 159 13.27 -7.66 -4.43
C MET A 159 14.14 -8.21 -3.29
N SER A 160 14.79 -7.33 -2.55
CA SER A 160 15.60 -7.70 -1.39
C SER A 160 15.64 -6.60 -0.32
N ARG A 161 15.76 -7.01 0.94
CA ARG A 161 16.10 -6.07 2.02
C ARG A 161 17.59 -5.78 2.11
N HIS A 162 18.42 -6.68 1.54
CA HIS A 162 19.84 -6.40 1.35
C HIS A 162 20.07 -5.50 0.15
N PRO A 163 21.18 -4.75 0.10
CA PRO A 163 21.56 -3.98 -1.08
C PRO A 163 21.64 -4.84 -2.33
N VAL A 164 20.90 -4.49 -3.35
CA VAL A 164 20.96 -5.10 -4.69
C VAL A 164 20.82 -4.00 -5.74
N PRO A 165 21.64 -4.06 -6.83
CA PRO A 165 22.70 -5.04 -7.11
C PRO A 165 23.91 -4.90 -6.17
N PHE A 166 24.70 -5.98 -6.05
CA PHE A 166 25.94 -5.93 -5.27
C PHE A 166 27.00 -5.08 -5.98
N ASN A 167 27.56 -4.13 -5.26
CA ASN A 167 28.62 -3.25 -5.78
C ASN A 167 29.99 -3.72 -5.33
N LYS A 168 30.71 -4.41 -6.20
CA LYS A 168 32.05 -4.93 -5.92
C LYS A 168 33.13 -3.85 -6.06
N SER A 169 32.98 -2.92 -6.99
CA SER A 169 34.04 -1.98 -7.39
C SER A 169 34.03 -0.69 -6.57
N GLY A 170 32.94 -0.41 -5.83
CA GLY A 170 32.75 0.86 -5.15
C GLY A 170 32.34 2.01 -6.07
N ASP A 171 32.07 1.71 -7.35
CA ASP A 171 31.54 2.68 -8.31
C ASP A 171 30.13 3.14 -7.91
N GLN A 172 29.68 4.25 -8.48
CA GLN A 172 28.36 4.77 -8.20
C GLN A 172 27.29 3.89 -8.83
N VAL A 173 26.62 3.05 -8.01
CA VAL A 173 25.49 2.22 -8.41
C VAL A 173 24.19 2.91 -8.01
N ALA A 174 23.24 2.98 -8.94
CA ALA A 174 21.89 3.46 -8.66
C ALA A 174 21.08 2.33 -8.01
N TYR A 175 20.52 2.61 -6.84
CA TYR A 175 19.60 1.71 -6.15
C TYR A 175 18.17 2.22 -6.25
N ASN A 176 17.23 1.31 -6.39
CA ASN A 176 15.80 1.60 -6.38
C ASN A 176 15.13 0.96 -5.16
N LYS A 177 14.11 1.62 -4.63
CA LYS A 177 13.28 1.09 -3.53
C LYS A 177 11.82 1.00 -3.93
N GLN A 178 11.14 -0.01 -3.38
CA GLN A 178 9.70 -0.14 -3.52
C GLN A 178 8.98 1.02 -2.82
N VAL A 179 7.92 1.51 -3.43
CA VAL A 179 6.91 2.37 -2.80
C VAL A 179 5.84 1.47 -2.18
N CYS A 180 5.37 1.79 -0.97
CA CYS A 180 4.48 0.92 -0.19
C CYS A 180 3.01 0.97 -0.64
N VAL A 181 2.74 1.21 -1.92
CA VAL A 181 1.42 1.15 -2.55
C VAL A 181 1.51 0.20 -3.73
N TYR A 182 0.53 -0.68 -3.89
CA TYR A 182 0.43 -1.60 -5.04
C TYR A 182 -1.03 -1.99 -5.29
N GLY A 183 -1.31 -2.39 -6.50
CA GLY A 183 -2.64 -2.85 -6.94
C GLY A 183 -2.57 -4.17 -7.68
#